data_cba1dacf282fddf1e2e6c88e11a4ee4a
#
_entry.id   cba1dacf282fddf1e2e6c88e11a4ee4a
#
_cell.length_a   1.000
_cell.length_b   1.000
_cell.length_c   1.000
_cell.angle_alpha   90.00
_cell.angle_beta   90.00
_cell.angle_gamma   90.00
#
_symmetry.space_group_name_H-M   'P 1'
#
loop_
_entity.id
_entity.type
_entity.pdbx_description
1 polymer ?
#
loop_
_entity_poly.entity_id
_entity_poly.type
_entity_poly.pdbx_seq_one_letter_code
_entity_poly.pdbx_strand_id
1 'polypeptide(L)'
;SSGIWRVTGEYSGKHVLDFLPSAAEPLIGSQTDLAALAPLLYVPGFDPEMYVKQQVGAFNRLYNNQMHEYYHSAGLRIESELLYGKILPSVTALYNFTSRDLLFMPEVRIKPSDGLSLTAGAEIYYGSKGSLYDIVNDFMNGAYVSLRVDF
;
A
#
# COMPACT_ATOMS: atom_id res chain seq x y z
N SER A 1 7.24 -36.59 6.63
CA SER A 1 6.28 -36.06 5.65
C SER A 1 6.90 -34.84 4.97
N SER A 2 7.14 -34.95 3.68
CA SER A 2 7.59 -33.83 2.86
C SER A 2 6.41 -32.83 2.74
N GLY A 3 6.58 -31.63 3.27
CA GLY A 3 5.59 -30.58 3.07
C GLY A 3 5.48 -30.20 1.59
N ILE A 4 4.28 -29.85 1.14
CA ILE A 4 4.06 -29.31 -0.20
C ILE A 4 4.39 -27.83 -0.15
N TRP A 5 5.26 -27.38 -1.03
CA TRP A 5 5.61 -25.97 -1.17
C TRP A 5 4.96 -25.40 -2.43
N ARG A 6 4.39 -24.22 -2.32
CA ARG A 6 3.90 -23.45 -3.45
C ARG A 6 4.57 -22.09 -3.44
N VAL A 7 5.09 -21.69 -4.59
CA VAL A 7 5.69 -20.37 -4.80
C VAL A 7 4.95 -19.69 -5.94
N THR A 8 4.46 -18.50 -5.68
CA THR A 8 3.76 -17.67 -6.67
C THR A 8 4.50 -16.34 -6.80
N GLY A 9 4.90 -16.01 -8.01
CA GLY A 9 5.49 -14.70 -8.35
C GLY A 9 4.57 -13.93 -9.26
N GLU A 10 4.47 -12.63 -9.04
CA GLU A 10 3.71 -11.70 -9.86
C GLU A 10 4.56 -10.47 -10.16
N TYR A 11 4.44 -9.96 -11.36
CA TYR A 11 4.98 -8.66 -11.74
C TYR A 11 3.86 -7.79 -12.26
N SER A 12 3.80 -6.54 -11.84
CA SER A 12 2.85 -5.57 -12.34
C SER A 12 3.54 -4.27 -12.76
N GLY A 13 3.03 -3.69 -13.84
CA GLY A 13 3.42 -2.37 -14.32
C GLY A 13 2.20 -1.47 -14.44
N LYS A 14 2.35 -0.20 -14.09
CA LYS A 14 1.32 0.83 -14.25
C LYS A 14 1.95 2.04 -14.94
N HIS A 15 1.28 2.55 -15.97
CA HIS A 15 1.59 3.83 -16.60
C HIS A 15 0.45 4.80 -16.29
N VAL A 16 0.78 5.95 -15.72
CA VAL A 16 -0.18 7.02 -15.42
C VAL A 16 -0.27 7.91 -16.62
N LEU A 17 -1.42 7.88 -17.30
CA LEU A 17 -1.70 8.76 -18.43
C LEU A 17 -1.93 10.19 -17.91
N ASP A 18 -1.48 11.18 -18.67
CA ASP A 18 -1.58 12.61 -18.31
C ASP A 18 -0.97 12.92 -16.94
N PHE A 19 0.17 12.28 -16.65
CA PHE A 19 0.89 12.51 -15.38
C PHE A 19 1.29 13.97 -15.22
N LEU A 20 0.83 14.59 -14.11
CA LEU A 20 1.20 15.94 -13.73
C LEU A 20 2.18 15.88 -12.54
N PRO A 21 3.47 16.13 -12.77
CA PRO A 21 4.41 16.24 -11.66
C PRO A 21 4.02 17.43 -10.78
N SER A 22 3.73 17.19 -9.51
CA SER A 22 3.43 18.24 -8.57
C SER A 22 4.46 18.26 -7.45
N ALA A 23 5.10 19.40 -7.25
CA ALA A 23 5.96 19.68 -6.11
C ALA A 23 5.16 20.23 -4.91
N ALA A 24 3.85 20.51 -5.09
CA ALA A 24 3.02 21.04 -4.02
C ALA A 24 2.79 19.99 -2.94
N GLU A 25 2.85 20.37 -1.69
CA GLU A 25 2.40 19.54 -0.58
C GLU A 25 0.86 19.46 -0.62
N PRO A 26 0.28 18.25 -0.50
CA PRO A 26 -1.17 18.12 -0.44
C PRO A 26 -1.68 18.77 0.85
N LEU A 27 -2.73 19.57 0.74
CA LEU A 27 -3.42 20.15 1.88
C LEU A 27 -4.24 19.07 2.59
N ILE A 28 -3.56 18.22 3.37
CA ILE A 28 -4.22 17.16 4.14
C ILE A 28 -4.97 17.81 5.29
N GLY A 29 -6.30 17.62 5.31
CA GLY A 29 -7.14 18.04 6.43
C GLY A 29 -7.43 19.54 6.55
N SER A 30 -6.90 20.37 5.66
CA SER A 30 -7.39 21.74 5.56
C SER A 30 -8.65 21.73 4.68
N GLN A 31 -9.77 22.16 5.23
CA GLN A 31 -10.83 22.68 4.39
C GLN A 31 -10.15 23.78 3.57
N THR A 32 -10.04 23.60 2.26
CA THR A 32 -9.57 24.65 1.37
C THR A 32 -10.57 25.79 1.54
N ASP A 33 -10.21 26.75 2.37
CA ASP A 33 -11.03 27.94 2.56
C ASP A 33 -10.96 28.68 1.24
N LEU A 34 -12.03 28.55 0.44
CA LEU A 34 -12.17 29.28 -0.83
C LEU A 34 -11.99 30.78 -0.62
N ALA A 35 -12.30 31.29 0.58
CA ALA A 35 -12.03 32.65 0.94
C ALA A 35 -10.53 32.99 1.00
N ALA A 36 -9.69 32.03 1.36
CA ALA A 36 -8.23 32.20 1.35
C ALA A 36 -7.64 32.22 -0.08
N LEU A 37 -8.35 31.68 -1.07
CA LEU A 37 -7.95 31.75 -2.48
C LEU A 37 -8.32 33.08 -3.14
N ALA A 38 -9.34 33.77 -2.64
CA ALA A 38 -9.80 35.04 -3.22
C ALA A 38 -8.69 36.10 -3.39
N PRO A 39 -7.79 36.34 -2.41
CA PRO A 39 -6.68 37.26 -2.58
C PRO A 39 -5.69 36.85 -3.69
N LEU A 40 -5.52 35.56 -3.94
CA LEU A 40 -4.58 35.04 -4.95
C LEU A 40 -5.03 35.38 -6.37
N LEU A 41 -6.35 35.52 -6.60
CA LEU A 41 -6.90 35.93 -7.91
C LEU A 41 -6.47 37.33 -8.34
N TYR A 42 -6.04 38.17 -7.40
CA TYR A 42 -5.57 39.51 -7.67
C TYR A 42 -4.05 39.63 -7.80
N VAL A 43 -3.32 38.48 -7.64
CA VAL A 43 -1.86 38.46 -7.82
C VAL A 43 -1.54 38.44 -9.32
N PRO A 44 -0.79 39.43 -9.84
CA PRO A 44 -0.41 39.44 -11.25
C PRO A 44 0.33 38.16 -11.64
N GLY A 45 -0.15 37.46 -12.66
CA GLY A 45 0.43 36.20 -13.13
C GLY A 45 -0.05 34.94 -12.41
N PHE A 46 -0.99 35.04 -11.48
CA PHE A 46 -1.63 33.87 -10.88
C PHE A 46 -2.52 33.17 -11.91
N ASP A 47 -2.28 31.88 -12.13
CA ASP A 47 -3.07 31.02 -12.99
C ASP A 47 -3.92 30.06 -12.14
N PRO A 48 -5.23 30.28 -12.01
CA PRO A 48 -6.10 29.44 -11.19
C PRO A 48 -6.18 28.01 -11.71
N GLU A 49 -6.12 27.80 -13.03
CA GLU A 49 -6.19 26.47 -13.62
C GLU A 49 -4.95 25.66 -13.28
N MET A 50 -3.78 26.27 -13.42
CA MET A 50 -2.51 25.65 -13.04
C MET A 50 -2.46 25.33 -11.56
N TYR A 51 -2.97 26.22 -10.70
CA TYR A 51 -3.05 25.99 -9.26
C TYR A 51 -3.93 24.77 -8.93
N VAL A 52 -5.14 24.69 -9.52
CA VAL A 52 -6.04 23.55 -9.31
C VAL A 52 -5.40 22.26 -9.79
N LYS A 53 -4.76 22.25 -10.97
CA LYS A 53 -4.03 21.08 -11.48
C LYS A 53 -2.92 20.62 -10.53
N GLN A 54 -2.18 21.53 -9.93
CA GLN A 54 -1.14 21.22 -8.96
C GLN A 54 -1.73 20.60 -7.68
N GLN A 55 -2.86 21.09 -7.18
CA GLN A 55 -3.53 20.52 -6.01
C GLN A 55 -4.08 19.11 -6.30
N VAL A 56 -4.69 18.92 -7.46
CA VAL A 56 -5.15 17.58 -7.91
C VAL A 56 -3.97 16.62 -8.05
N GLY A 57 -2.85 17.07 -8.62
CA GLY A 57 -1.62 16.28 -8.70
C GLY A 57 -1.06 15.90 -7.33
N ALA A 58 -1.04 16.84 -6.38
CA ALA A 58 -0.61 16.58 -5.00
C ALA A 58 -1.52 15.58 -4.29
N PHE A 59 -2.83 15.71 -4.46
CA PHE A 59 -3.81 14.76 -3.94
C PHE A 59 -3.61 13.35 -4.53
N ASN A 60 -3.50 13.25 -5.85
CA ASN A 60 -3.28 11.97 -6.52
C ASN A 60 -1.96 11.32 -6.11
N ARG A 61 -0.92 12.11 -5.88
CA ARG A 61 0.37 11.62 -5.38
C ARG A 61 0.20 10.89 -4.05
N LEU A 62 -0.56 11.46 -3.12
CA LEU A 62 -0.71 10.89 -1.79
C LEU A 62 -1.76 9.77 -1.74
N TYR A 63 -2.98 10.03 -2.22
CA TYR A 63 -4.12 9.12 -2.04
C TYR A 63 -4.17 7.99 -3.07
N ASN A 64 -3.72 8.26 -4.30
CA ASN A 64 -3.72 7.27 -5.38
C ASN A 64 -2.34 6.67 -5.65
N ASN A 65 -1.35 7.00 -4.80
CA ASN A 65 0.05 6.59 -4.97
C ASN A 65 0.53 6.85 -6.41
N GLN A 66 0.32 8.09 -6.91
CA GLN A 66 0.73 8.53 -8.25
C GLN A 66 1.94 9.47 -8.17
N MET A 67 2.98 9.03 -7.46
CA MET A 67 4.21 9.82 -7.29
C MET A 67 5.08 9.84 -8.54
N HIS A 68 4.88 8.88 -9.44
CA HIS A 68 5.67 8.68 -10.64
C HIS A 68 4.76 8.36 -11.84
N GLU A 69 5.25 8.66 -13.03
CA GLU A 69 4.56 8.33 -14.28
C GLU A 69 4.48 6.83 -14.54
N TYR A 70 5.55 6.11 -14.16
CA TYR A 70 5.66 4.66 -14.32
C TYR A 70 5.85 3.99 -12.97
N TYR A 71 5.15 2.88 -12.77
CA TYR A 71 5.30 2.02 -11.60
C TYR A 71 5.66 0.62 -12.03
N HIS A 72 6.59 0.04 -11.31
CA HIS A 72 7.00 -1.34 -11.45
C HIS A 72 7.00 -1.99 -10.08
N SER A 73 6.30 -3.10 -9.95
CA SER A 73 6.23 -3.85 -8.70
C SER A 73 6.31 -5.35 -8.95
N ALA A 74 6.80 -6.07 -7.96
CA ALA A 74 6.78 -7.52 -7.94
C ALA A 74 6.22 -8.02 -6.61
N GLY A 75 5.45 -9.09 -6.70
CA GLY A 75 4.93 -9.86 -5.59
C GLY A 75 5.54 -11.24 -5.55
N LEU A 76 5.83 -11.72 -4.35
CA LEU A 76 6.25 -13.09 -4.08
C LEU A 76 5.42 -13.63 -2.92
N ARG A 77 4.77 -14.78 -3.15
CA ARG A 77 4.10 -15.54 -2.10
C ARG A 77 4.71 -16.93 -2.02
N ILE A 78 5.10 -17.31 -0.83
CA ILE A 78 5.59 -18.66 -0.51
C ILE A 78 4.65 -19.22 0.55
N GLU A 79 4.11 -20.39 0.30
CA GLU A 79 3.25 -21.11 1.23
C GLU A 79 3.65 -22.58 1.31
N SER A 80 3.38 -23.20 2.45
CA SER A 80 3.67 -24.61 2.65
C SER A 80 2.54 -25.30 3.41
N GLU A 81 2.36 -26.58 3.13
CA GLU A 81 1.46 -27.45 3.88
C GLU A 81 2.29 -28.43 4.70
N LEU A 82 2.22 -28.28 6.02
CA LEU A 82 2.92 -29.12 6.96
C LEU A 82 1.93 -29.97 7.77
N LEU A 83 2.41 -31.09 8.29
CA LEU A 83 1.61 -32.00 9.14
C LEU A 83 0.25 -32.37 8.52
N TYR A 84 0.28 -32.78 7.24
CA TYR A 84 -0.93 -33.17 6.48
C TYR A 84 -1.96 -32.02 6.37
N GLY A 85 -1.49 -30.79 6.16
CA GLY A 85 -2.34 -29.59 6.01
C GLY A 85 -2.87 -29.01 7.32
N LYS A 86 -2.36 -29.45 8.46
CA LYS A 86 -2.73 -28.88 9.77
C LYS A 86 -2.01 -27.58 10.10
N ILE A 87 -0.84 -27.35 9.53
CA ILE A 87 -0.06 -26.12 9.68
C ILE A 87 0.24 -25.58 8.29
N LEU A 88 -0.19 -24.35 8.04
CA LEU A 88 -0.11 -23.68 6.76
C LEU A 88 0.64 -22.35 6.96
N PRO A 89 1.97 -22.35 7.01
CA PRO A 89 2.73 -21.11 7.01
C PRO A 89 2.72 -20.50 5.61
N SER A 90 2.63 -19.18 5.54
CA SER A 90 2.78 -18.40 4.32
C SER A 90 3.52 -17.10 4.58
N VAL A 91 4.20 -16.63 3.56
CA VAL A 91 4.84 -15.32 3.55
C VAL A 91 4.49 -14.67 2.23
N THR A 92 3.99 -13.44 2.27
CA THR A 92 3.78 -12.60 1.10
C THR A 92 4.65 -11.36 1.20
N ALA A 93 5.38 -11.05 0.15
CA ALA A 93 6.17 -9.84 0.02
C ALA A 93 5.76 -9.13 -1.28
N LEU A 94 5.42 -7.85 -1.19
CA LEU A 94 5.14 -6.97 -2.33
C LEU A 94 6.15 -5.85 -2.32
N TYR A 95 6.92 -5.70 -3.39
CA TYR A 95 7.92 -4.66 -3.51
C TYR A 95 7.64 -3.79 -4.73
N ASN A 96 7.54 -2.49 -4.49
CA ASN A 96 7.45 -1.49 -5.53
C ASN A 96 8.84 -0.91 -5.79
N PHE A 97 9.40 -1.20 -6.96
CA PHE A 97 10.75 -0.74 -7.34
C PHE A 97 10.80 0.77 -7.57
N THR A 98 9.69 1.37 -8.00
CA THR A 98 9.62 2.80 -8.31
C THR A 98 9.60 3.64 -7.04
N SER A 99 8.69 3.37 -6.11
CA SER A 99 8.57 4.10 -4.83
C SER A 99 9.49 3.54 -3.73
N ARG A 100 10.10 2.37 -3.96
CA ARG A 100 10.92 1.63 -2.98
C ARG A 100 10.15 1.30 -1.70
N ASP A 101 8.91 0.86 -1.91
CA ASP A 101 7.98 0.45 -0.86
C ASP A 101 7.95 -1.07 -0.76
N LEU A 102 7.94 -1.58 0.46
CA LEU A 102 7.82 -3.01 0.76
C LEU A 102 6.64 -3.24 1.70
N LEU A 103 5.77 -4.16 1.35
CA LEU A 103 4.80 -4.77 2.24
C LEU A 103 5.20 -6.22 2.48
N PHE A 104 5.35 -6.59 3.76
CA PHE A 104 5.73 -7.93 4.17
C PHE A 104 4.67 -8.49 5.10
N MET A 105 4.06 -9.63 4.72
CA MET A 105 2.94 -10.25 5.43
C MET A 105 3.26 -11.72 5.73
N PRO A 106 3.89 -12.04 6.87
CA PRO A 106 4.00 -13.39 7.37
C PRO A 106 2.68 -13.83 8.02
N GLU A 107 2.25 -15.05 7.74
CA GLU A 107 1.04 -15.66 8.31
C GLU A 107 1.29 -17.14 8.63
N VAL A 108 0.71 -17.62 9.70
CA VAL A 108 0.59 -19.04 9.99
C VAL A 108 -0.85 -19.37 10.33
N ARG A 109 -1.40 -20.37 9.65
CA ARG A 109 -2.72 -20.93 9.95
C ARG A 109 -2.58 -22.33 10.49
N ILE A 110 -3.22 -22.59 11.62
CA ILE A 110 -3.24 -23.91 12.29
C ILE A 110 -4.68 -24.40 12.27
N LYS A 111 -4.88 -25.65 11.82
CA LYS A 111 -6.17 -26.34 11.79
C LYS A 111 -6.13 -27.53 12.77
N PRO A 112 -6.51 -27.32 14.04
CA PRO A 112 -6.56 -28.43 15.02
C PRO A 112 -7.60 -29.50 14.65
N SER A 113 -8.71 -29.08 14.01
CA SER A 113 -9.78 -29.94 13.49
C SER A 113 -10.38 -29.32 12.23
N ASP A 114 -11.24 -30.04 11.52
CA ASP A 114 -11.86 -29.60 10.28
C ASP A 114 -12.79 -28.39 10.48
N GLY A 115 -13.40 -28.25 11.65
CA GLY A 115 -14.27 -27.11 11.98
C GLY A 115 -13.58 -25.98 12.75
N LEU A 116 -12.26 -26.05 13.01
CA LEU A 116 -11.55 -25.06 13.79
C LEU A 116 -10.25 -24.63 13.11
N SER A 117 -10.08 -23.32 12.93
CA SER A 117 -8.81 -22.75 12.46
C SER A 117 -8.40 -21.53 13.27
N LEU A 118 -7.10 -21.47 13.57
CA LEU A 118 -6.43 -20.35 14.21
C LEU A 118 -5.43 -19.77 13.21
N THR A 119 -5.51 -18.47 12.98
CA THR A 119 -4.57 -17.75 12.11
C THR A 119 -3.87 -16.67 12.91
N ALA A 120 -2.56 -16.59 12.81
CA ALA A 120 -1.77 -15.50 13.34
C ALA A 120 -0.89 -14.92 12.22
N GLY A 121 -0.77 -13.61 12.16
CA GLY A 121 0.02 -12.94 11.13
C GLY A 121 0.38 -11.52 11.52
N ALA A 122 1.15 -10.89 10.65
CA ALA A 122 1.53 -9.49 10.76
C ALA A 122 1.50 -8.83 9.38
N GLU A 123 1.31 -7.51 9.39
CA GLU A 123 1.45 -6.63 8.24
C GLU A 123 2.53 -5.60 8.57
N ILE A 124 3.58 -5.57 7.77
CA ILE A 124 4.74 -4.71 7.98
C ILE A 124 4.94 -3.88 6.72
N TYR A 125 4.76 -2.58 6.88
CA TYR A 125 4.94 -1.57 5.84
C TYR A 125 6.30 -0.90 6.02
N TYR A 126 7.07 -0.84 4.98
CA TYR A 126 8.34 -0.14 4.94
C TYR A 126 8.44 0.65 3.64
N GLY A 127 8.76 1.94 3.72
CA GLY A 127 8.87 2.82 2.56
C GLY A 127 10.09 3.72 2.60
N SER A 128 10.48 4.22 1.44
CA SER A 128 11.49 5.28 1.36
C SER A 128 10.89 6.60 1.87
N LYS A 129 11.74 7.47 2.39
CA LYS A 129 11.33 8.77 2.95
C LYS A 129 10.37 9.52 2.02
N GLY A 130 9.19 9.84 2.52
CA GLY A 130 8.12 10.55 1.80
C GLY A 130 7.28 9.67 0.87
N SER A 131 7.47 8.35 0.86
CA SER A 131 6.56 7.42 0.19
C SER A 131 5.28 7.22 1.00
N LEU A 132 4.27 6.61 0.37
CA LEU A 132 3.03 6.28 1.09
C LEU A 132 3.30 5.35 2.28
N TYR A 133 4.16 4.34 2.12
CA TYR A 133 4.45 3.38 3.18
C TYR A 133 5.32 3.97 4.30
N ASP A 134 6.16 4.97 4.00
CA ASP A 134 6.86 5.75 5.04
C ASP A 134 5.89 6.54 5.92
N ILE A 135 4.83 7.07 5.32
CA ILE A 135 3.80 7.85 6.04
C ILE A 135 2.92 6.94 6.92
N VAL A 136 2.59 5.74 6.43
CA VAL A 136 1.60 4.87 7.09
C VAL A 136 2.23 3.82 8.02
N ASN A 137 3.54 3.58 7.95
CA ASN A 137 4.21 2.55 8.73
C ASN A 137 4.00 2.71 10.26
N ASP A 138 3.96 3.94 10.76
CA ASP A 138 3.83 4.22 12.19
C ASP A 138 2.48 3.78 12.77
N PHE A 139 1.44 3.66 11.95
CA PHE A 139 0.08 3.31 12.41
C PHE A 139 -0.57 2.12 11.71
N MET A 140 0.01 1.64 10.60
CA MET A 140 -0.52 0.46 9.89
C MET A 140 0.26 -0.83 10.18
N ASN A 141 1.49 -0.74 10.71
CA ASN A 141 2.20 -1.93 11.14
C ASN A 141 1.42 -2.60 12.27
N GLY A 142 1.10 -3.87 12.09
CA GLY A 142 0.26 -4.58 13.03
C GLY A 142 0.47 -6.09 13.02
N ALA A 143 0.06 -6.72 14.12
CA ALA A 143 -0.06 -8.16 14.22
C ALA A 143 -1.51 -8.51 14.58
N TYR A 144 -1.99 -9.64 14.08
CA TYR A 144 -3.35 -10.10 14.32
C TYR A 144 -3.39 -11.58 14.65
N VAL A 145 -4.44 -11.94 15.37
CA VAL A 145 -4.84 -13.32 15.62
C VAL A 145 -6.32 -13.45 15.31
N SER A 146 -6.69 -14.48 14.56
CA SER A 146 -8.07 -14.77 14.18
C SER A 146 -8.42 -16.21 14.51
N LEU A 147 -9.59 -16.44 15.09
CA LEU A 147 -10.17 -17.75 15.34
C LEU A 147 -11.42 -17.90 14.47
N ARG A 148 -11.50 -18.99 13.71
CA ARG A 148 -12.66 -19.34 12.90
C ARG A 148 -13.20 -20.71 13.33
N VAL A 149 -14.51 -20.76 13.56
CA VAL A 149 -15.24 -21.98 13.87
C VAL A 149 -16.31 -22.19 12.79
N ASP A 150 -16.28 -23.33 12.12
CA ASP A 150 -17.24 -23.74 11.09
C ASP A 150 -18.13 -24.85 11.70
N PHE A 151 -19.48 -24.71 11.64
CA PHE A 151 -20.45 -25.65 12.20
C PHE A 151 -21.13 -26.46 11.12
#